data_1b490345fa8758c274cec6de563b7711
#
_entry.id   1b490345fa8758c274cec6de563b7711
#
_cell.length_a   1.000
_cell.length_b   1.000
_cell.length_c   1.000
_cell.angle_alpha   90.00
_cell.angle_beta   90.00
_cell.angle_gamma   90.00
#
_symmetry.space_group_name_H-M   'P 1'
#
loop_
_entity.id
_entity.type
_entity.pdbx_description
1 polymer ?
#
loop_
_entity_poly.entity_id
_entity_poly.type
_entity_poly.pdbx_seq_one_letter_code
_entity_poly.pdbx_strand_id
1 'polypeptide(L)'
;DIHPIVTTHHIGKKYILLTNEETNTDLTQIAVTQLKAGETAEEHLHPTMEEFFLFQKGDAIMTVNKEQIVCSSGDFISIPANTLHSLKAVTDIEIITIGCALR
;
A
#
# COMPACT_ATOMS: atom_id res chain seq x y z
N ASP A 1 -19.40 -3.79 2.61
CA ASP A 1 -19.29 -4.19 1.21
C ASP A 1 -17.95 -3.77 0.62
N ILE A 2 -17.43 -4.58 -0.27
CA ILE A 2 -16.20 -4.28 -0.98
C ILE A 2 -16.53 -3.40 -2.18
N HIS A 3 -15.79 -2.32 -2.33
CA HIS A 3 -15.91 -1.42 -3.47
C HIS A 3 -14.69 -1.59 -4.37
N PRO A 4 -14.65 -2.60 -5.25
CA PRO A 4 -13.47 -2.84 -6.07
C PRO A 4 -13.30 -1.72 -7.09
N ILE A 5 -12.10 -1.15 -7.10
CA ILE A 5 -11.70 -0.16 -8.09
C ILE A 5 -10.40 -0.63 -8.72
N VAL A 6 -10.42 -0.84 -10.01
CA VAL A 6 -9.20 -1.12 -10.77
C VAL A 6 -8.44 0.20 -10.91
N THR A 7 -7.17 0.21 -10.54
CA THR A 7 -6.38 1.43 -10.67
C THR A 7 -6.22 1.81 -12.14
N THR A 8 -6.15 3.11 -12.41
CA THR A 8 -5.94 3.63 -13.76
C THR A 8 -4.48 3.55 -14.19
N HIS A 9 -3.58 3.11 -13.32
CA HIS A 9 -2.14 3.07 -13.58
C HIS A 9 -1.70 1.72 -14.08
N HIS A 10 -2.22 1.06 -14.95
CA HIS A 10 -1.77 -0.20 -15.57
C HIS A 10 -1.02 -1.21 -14.67
N ILE A 11 -0.97 -0.97 -13.37
CA ILE A 11 -0.21 -1.75 -12.39
C ILE A 11 -1.15 -2.24 -11.30
N GLY A 12 -1.40 -3.54 -11.30
CA GLY A 12 -2.15 -4.19 -10.26
C GLY A 12 -3.63 -3.82 -10.19
N LYS A 13 -4.25 -4.27 -9.15
CA LYS A 13 -5.66 -4.02 -8.83
C LYS A 13 -5.75 -3.52 -7.41
N LYS A 14 -6.62 -2.54 -7.18
CA LYS A 14 -6.85 -1.97 -5.88
C LYS A 14 -8.34 -2.06 -5.56
N TYR A 15 -8.66 -2.68 -4.43
CA TYR A 15 -10.03 -2.82 -3.95
C TYR A 15 -10.20 -1.98 -2.70
N ILE A 16 -10.94 -0.88 -2.80
CA ILE A 16 -11.16 0.00 -1.66
C ILE A 16 -12.24 -0.58 -0.75
N LEU A 17 -11.88 -0.79 0.51
CA LEU A 17 -12.80 -1.32 1.52
C LEU A 17 -13.48 -0.21 2.30
N LEU A 18 -12.78 0.88 2.55
CA LEU A 18 -13.28 2.00 3.33
C LEU A 18 -12.59 3.29 2.88
N THR A 19 -13.36 4.37 2.76
CA THR A 19 -12.83 5.69 2.46
C THR A 19 -13.05 6.64 3.64
N ASN A 20 -12.38 7.78 3.62
CA ASN A 20 -12.53 8.80 4.66
C ASN A 20 -13.99 9.25 4.82
N GLU A 21 -14.76 9.30 3.75
CA GLU A 21 -16.15 9.73 3.79
C GLU A 21 -17.06 8.75 4.58
N GLU A 22 -16.62 7.51 4.76
CA GLU A 22 -17.37 6.46 5.44
C GLU A 22 -17.01 6.35 6.94
N THR A 23 -16.16 7.24 7.45
CA THR A 23 -15.71 7.23 8.84
C THR A 23 -15.58 8.65 9.35
N ASN A 24 -15.68 8.82 10.65
CA ASN A 24 -15.49 10.11 11.33
C ASN A 24 -14.12 10.19 12.00
N THR A 25 -13.11 9.61 11.38
CA THR A 25 -11.74 9.55 11.92
C THR A 25 -10.74 10.13 10.92
N ASP A 26 -9.47 10.18 11.29
CA ASP A 26 -8.38 10.59 10.41
C ASP A 26 -8.00 9.52 9.39
N LEU A 27 -8.63 8.37 9.42
CA LEU A 27 -8.41 7.32 8.44
C LEU A 27 -8.79 7.83 7.05
N THR A 28 -7.87 7.68 6.09
CA THR A 28 -8.11 8.12 4.72
C THR A 28 -8.64 6.99 3.84
N GLN A 29 -8.08 5.80 4.01
CA GLN A 29 -8.48 4.67 3.18
C GLN A 29 -8.01 3.34 3.79
N ILE A 30 -8.81 2.30 3.61
CA ILE A 30 -8.37 0.92 3.74
C ILE A 30 -8.62 0.24 2.39
N ALA A 31 -7.59 -0.40 1.86
CA ALA A 31 -7.68 -1.04 0.56
C ALA A 31 -6.90 -2.35 0.53
N VAL A 32 -7.30 -3.24 -0.38
CA VAL A 32 -6.53 -4.42 -0.75
C VAL A 32 -5.90 -4.15 -2.11
N THR A 33 -4.59 -4.31 -2.20
CA THR A 33 -3.84 -4.12 -3.44
C THR A 33 -3.22 -5.45 -3.86
N GLN A 34 -3.35 -5.78 -5.12
CA GLN A 34 -2.76 -6.97 -5.73
C GLN A 34 -1.79 -6.55 -6.82
N LEU A 35 -0.57 -7.06 -6.76
CA LEU A 35 0.44 -6.91 -7.80
C LEU A 35 0.87 -8.28 -8.28
N LYS A 36 1.12 -8.40 -9.56
CA LYS A 36 1.70 -9.62 -10.12
C LYS A 36 3.22 -9.59 -10.02
N ALA A 37 3.84 -10.76 -10.01
CA ALA A 37 5.29 -10.88 -10.01
C ALA A 37 5.92 -9.97 -11.06
N GLY A 38 6.91 -9.16 -10.65
CA GLY A 38 7.61 -8.21 -11.49
C GLY A 38 6.97 -6.84 -11.60
N GLU A 39 5.72 -6.65 -11.20
CA GLU A 39 5.09 -5.34 -11.19
C GLU A 39 5.64 -4.47 -10.07
N THR A 40 5.75 -3.17 -10.33
CA THR A 40 6.32 -2.20 -9.40
C THR A 40 5.35 -1.04 -9.20
N ALA A 41 5.06 -0.71 -7.95
CA ALA A 41 4.46 0.57 -7.60
C ALA A 41 5.59 1.58 -7.48
N GLU A 42 5.59 2.59 -8.36
CA GLU A 42 6.70 3.52 -8.49
C GLU A 42 6.91 4.38 -7.26
N GLU A 43 8.12 4.90 -7.13
CA GLU A 43 8.51 5.73 -6.00
C GLU A 43 7.63 6.97 -5.90
N HIS A 44 7.10 7.20 -4.71
CA HIS A 44 6.27 8.37 -4.39
C HIS A 44 6.32 8.62 -2.88
N LEU A 45 5.72 9.73 -2.47
CA LEU A 45 5.54 10.06 -1.07
C LEU A 45 4.18 10.73 -0.86
N HIS A 46 3.69 10.66 0.35
CA HIS A 46 2.46 11.35 0.75
C HIS A 46 2.81 12.38 1.83
N PRO A 47 2.60 13.68 1.56
CA PRO A 47 3.03 14.73 2.50
C PRO A 47 2.13 14.85 3.75
N THR A 48 0.88 14.39 3.67
CA THR A 48 -0.11 14.65 4.73
C THR A 48 -0.68 13.41 5.37
N MET A 49 -0.16 12.23 5.05
CA MET A 49 -0.64 10.99 5.66
C MET A 49 0.47 9.99 5.88
N GLU A 50 0.23 9.10 6.82
CA GLU A 50 1.03 7.91 7.04
C GLU A 50 0.36 6.74 6.35
N GLU A 51 1.13 5.76 5.91
CA GLU A 51 0.61 4.53 5.34
C GLU A 51 1.11 3.31 6.10
N PHE A 52 0.25 2.31 6.18
CA PHE A 52 0.55 1.04 6.82
C PHE A 52 0.30 -0.07 5.83
N PHE A 53 1.25 -0.98 5.70
CA PHE A 53 1.20 -2.09 4.76
C PHE A 53 1.23 -3.40 5.50
N LEU A 54 0.18 -4.19 5.38
CA LEU A 54 0.14 -5.54 5.92
C LEU A 54 0.18 -6.51 4.74
N PHE A 55 1.26 -7.27 4.64
CA PHE A 55 1.45 -8.23 3.56
C PHE A 55 0.69 -9.51 3.87
N GLN A 56 -0.32 -9.79 3.05
CA GLN A 56 -1.18 -10.97 3.22
C GLN A 56 -0.62 -12.18 2.51
N LYS A 57 0.03 -11.96 1.35
CA LYS A 57 0.43 -13.04 0.46
C LYS A 57 1.62 -12.63 -0.38
N GLY A 58 2.54 -13.56 -0.59
CA GLY A 58 3.66 -13.41 -1.51
C GLY A 58 4.85 -12.68 -0.92
N ASP A 59 5.84 -12.45 -1.79
CA ASP A 59 7.11 -11.82 -1.44
C ASP A 59 7.31 -10.56 -2.25
N ALA A 60 7.86 -9.52 -1.61
CA ALA A 60 8.08 -8.22 -2.22
C ALA A 60 9.33 -7.56 -1.66
N ILE A 61 9.78 -6.52 -2.36
CA ILE A 61 10.84 -5.64 -1.88
C ILE A 61 10.24 -4.23 -1.78
N MET A 62 10.21 -3.70 -0.57
CA MET A 62 9.83 -2.31 -0.30
C MET A 62 11.11 -1.50 -0.23
N THR A 63 11.18 -0.40 -0.99
CA THR A 63 12.30 0.54 -0.89
C THR A 63 11.81 1.79 -0.18
N VAL A 64 12.43 2.10 0.95
CA VAL A 64 12.06 3.25 1.79
C VAL A 64 13.29 4.13 1.96
N ASN A 65 13.23 5.37 1.46
CA ASN A 65 14.38 6.27 1.45
C ASN A 65 15.65 5.59 0.92
N LYS A 66 15.52 4.88 -0.20
CA LYS A 66 16.59 4.15 -0.88
C LYS A 66 17.11 2.90 -0.14
N GLU A 67 16.53 2.56 0.99
CA GLU A 67 16.85 1.34 1.72
C GLU A 67 15.87 0.24 1.36
N GLN A 68 16.37 -0.93 0.98
CA GLN A 68 15.54 -2.05 0.57
C GLN A 68 15.18 -2.93 1.77
N ILE A 69 13.90 -3.29 1.85
CA ILE A 69 13.36 -4.16 2.89
C ILE A 69 12.66 -5.33 2.20
N VAL A 70 13.07 -6.54 2.52
CA VAL A 70 12.39 -7.75 2.03
C VAL A 70 11.15 -7.99 2.87
N CYS A 71 10.02 -8.14 2.22
CA CYS A 71 8.71 -8.33 2.86
C CYS A 71 8.09 -9.65 2.44
N SER A 72 7.47 -10.33 3.37
CA SER A 72 6.79 -11.60 3.14
C SER A 72 5.45 -11.61 3.85
N SER A 73 4.64 -12.63 3.58
CA SER A 73 3.33 -12.81 4.21
C SER A 73 3.42 -12.67 5.73
N GLY A 74 2.56 -11.85 6.30
CA GLY A 74 2.52 -11.55 7.73
C GLY A 74 3.34 -10.34 8.15
N ASP A 75 4.19 -9.79 7.28
CA ASP A 75 4.97 -8.61 7.61
C ASP A 75 4.11 -7.35 7.59
N PHE A 76 4.46 -6.41 8.47
CA PHE A 76 3.79 -5.13 8.59
C PHE A 76 4.83 -4.02 8.52
N ILE A 77 4.59 -3.01 7.66
CA ILE A 77 5.47 -1.86 7.51
C ILE A 77 4.67 -0.58 7.70
N SER A 78 5.23 0.33 8.48
CA SER A 78 4.70 1.68 8.67
C SER A 78 5.57 2.67 7.90
N ILE A 79 4.96 3.46 7.04
CA ILE A 79 5.64 4.50 6.24
C ILE A 79 5.21 5.87 6.77
N PRO A 80 6.13 6.63 7.38
CA PRO A 80 5.83 7.99 7.83
C PRO A 80 5.49 8.91 6.67
N ALA A 81 4.83 10.02 6.97
CA ALA A 81 4.60 11.07 5.98
C ALA A 81 5.92 11.59 5.39
N ASN A 82 5.89 12.11 4.19
CA ASN A 82 7.04 12.66 3.48
C ASN A 82 8.19 11.66 3.26
N THR A 83 7.91 10.39 3.24
CA THR A 83 8.92 9.35 3.08
C THR A 83 8.80 8.72 1.71
N LEU A 84 9.85 8.83 0.89
CA LEU A 84 9.91 8.22 -0.43
C LEU A 84 9.87 6.70 -0.29
N HIS A 85 8.97 6.06 -1.01
CA HIS A 85 8.87 4.61 -1.01
C HIS A 85 8.37 4.07 -2.35
N SER A 86 8.78 2.85 -2.63
CA SER A 86 8.34 2.09 -3.80
C SER A 86 8.22 0.62 -3.41
N LEU A 87 7.51 -0.14 -4.22
CA LEU A 87 7.24 -1.54 -3.92
C LEU A 87 7.36 -2.36 -5.21
N LYS A 88 8.14 -3.44 -5.14
CA LYS A 88 8.26 -4.39 -6.25
C LYS A 88 7.80 -5.76 -5.80
N ALA A 89 6.86 -6.35 -6.54
CA ALA A 89 6.43 -7.71 -6.30
C ALA A 89 7.48 -8.69 -6.83
N VAL A 90 7.98 -9.57 -5.99
CA VAL A 90 8.88 -10.66 -6.39
C VAL A 90 8.05 -11.84 -6.89
N THR A 91 7.00 -12.17 -6.16
CA THR A 91 5.95 -13.10 -6.57
C THR A 91 4.64 -12.33 -6.67
N ASP A 92 3.54 -12.99 -7.00
CA ASP A 92 2.22 -12.36 -6.89
C ASP A 92 1.97 -12.02 -5.42
N ILE A 93 1.57 -10.79 -5.15
CA ILE A 93 1.36 -10.32 -3.78
C ILE A 93 -0.04 -9.76 -3.58
N GLU A 94 -0.47 -9.84 -2.33
CA GLU A 94 -1.67 -9.17 -1.86
C GLU A 94 -1.35 -8.43 -0.57
N ILE A 95 -1.71 -7.16 -0.50
CA ILE A 95 -1.40 -6.27 0.61
C ILE A 95 -2.66 -5.57 1.06
N ILE A 96 -2.85 -5.44 2.38
CA ILE A 96 -3.81 -4.50 2.92
C ILE A 96 -3.06 -3.19 3.17
N THR A 97 -3.55 -2.10 2.61
CA THR A 97 -2.98 -0.77 2.82
C THR A 97 -3.95 0.09 3.59
N ILE A 98 -3.44 0.82 4.57
CA ILE A 98 -4.21 1.72 5.42
C ILE A 98 -3.53 3.08 5.37
N GLY A 99 -4.31 4.12 5.09
CA GLY A 99 -3.83 5.49 5.12
C GLY A 99 -4.48 6.26 6.27
N CYS A 100 -3.68 7.04 7.00
CA CYS A 100 -4.18 7.90 8.06
C CYS A 100 -3.62 9.30 7.90
N ALA A 101 -4.50 10.31 7.88
CA ALA A 101 -4.08 11.70 7.80
C ALA A 101 -3.35 12.11 9.09
N LEU A 102 -2.36 13.00 8.95
CA LEU A 102 -1.68 13.57 10.11
C LEU A 102 -2.67 14.39 10.94
N ARG A 103 -2.52 14.29 12.23
CA ARG A 103 -3.33 15.05 13.18
C ARG A 103 -2.79 16.44 13.40
#